data_8fe7064ac67856d1d6a8a78b408d2f20
#
_entry.id   8fe7064ac67856d1d6a8a78b408d2f20
#
_cell.length_a   1.000
_cell.length_b   1.000
_cell.length_c   1.000
_cell.angle_alpha   90.00
_cell.angle_beta   90.00
_cell.angle_gamma   90.00
#
_symmetry.space_group_name_H-M   'P 1'
#
loop_
_entity.id
_entity.type
_entity.pdbx_description
1 polymer ?
#
loop_
_entity_poly.entity_id
_entity_poly.type
_entity_poly.pdbx_seq_one_letter_code
_entity_poly.pdbx_strand_id
1 'polypeptide(L)'
;MAASLPPADLKIVAYDFGIKWNILRGLRRQGMQVTVVPAKTSAAAVLALKPDGVLLSNGPADPAALPYAVAAIRELLGKVPMMGICLGHQLLGLALGGRTYRLKFGHHGCNHPVMDLAAGTVAITSQNHNFAVAAETLDAARVDVTHINLNDQTVEGIRCKAFPAFSVQYHPEACPGPHDAAPLFQQFRALIRP
;
A
#
# COMPACT_ATOMS: atom_id res chain seq x y z
N MET A 1 -26.99 12.82 -10.27
CA MET A 1 -25.90 13.35 -11.14
C MET A 1 -24.60 12.72 -10.65
N ALA A 2 -23.79 12.12 -11.53
CA ALA A 2 -22.45 11.68 -11.16
C ALA A 2 -21.61 12.92 -10.83
N ALA A 3 -21.01 12.94 -9.64
CA ALA A 3 -20.11 14.03 -9.26
C ALA A 3 -18.95 14.13 -10.28
N SER A 4 -18.66 15.33 -10.76
CA SER A 4 -17.52 15.55 -11.64
C SER A 4 -16.21 15.20 -10.90
N LEU A 5 -15.31 14.47 -11.59
CA LEU A 5 -14.01 14.17 -10.98
C LEU A 5 -13.18 15.45 -10.83
N PRO A 6 -12.42 15.59 -9.74
CA PRO A 6 -11.55 16.76 -9.56
C PRO A 6 -10.49 16.84 -10.67
N PRO A 7 -9.92 18.02 -10.94
CA PRO A 7 -8.75 18.16 -11.84
C PRO A 7 -7.64 17.21 -11.41
N ALA A 8 -6.93 16.63 -12.37
CA ALA A 8 -5.79 15.77 -12.11
C ALA A 8 -4.51 16.63 -12.09
N ASP A 9 -4.00 16.88 -10.89
CA ASP A 9 -2.85 17.75 -10.64
C ASP A 9 -1.62 17.04 -10.08
N LEU A 10 -1.72 15.72 -9.82
CA LEU A 10 -0.63 14.85 -9.40
C LEU A 10 -0.46 13.67 -10.36
N LYS A 11 0.78 13.31 -10.65
CA LYS A 11 1.14 12.16 -11.51
C LYS A 11 1.57 10.99 -10.65
N ILE A 12 0.81 9.91 -10.69
CA ILE A 12 1.13 8.67 -9.96
C ILE A 12 1.54 7.59 -10.96
N VAL A 13 2.66 6.94 -10.69
CA VAL A 13 3.00 5.68 -11.36
C VAL A 13 2.59 4.53 -10.45
N ALA A 14 1.74 3.64 -10.96
CA ALA A 14 1.27 2.46 -10.25
C ALA A 14 1.89 1.20 -10.86
N TYR A 15 2.61 0.43 -10.03
CA TYR A 15 3.05 -0.91 -10.41
C TYR A 15 1.85 -1.87 -10.45
N ASP A 16 1.71 -2.58 -11.56
CA ASP A 16 0.68 -3.60 -11.75
C ASP A 16 1.20 -4.97 -11.31
N PHE A 17 0.92 -5.34 -10.07
CA PHE A 17 1.13 -6.69 -9.54
C PHE A 17 -0.15 -7.55 -9.63
N GLY A 18 -1.21 -7.04 -10.23
CA GLY A 18 -2.58 -7.56 -10.26
C GLY A 18 -3.57 -6.52 -9.73
N ILE A 19 -3.45 -5.29 -10.21
CA ILE A 19 -4.13 -4.12 -9.69
C ILE A 19 -5.66 -4.18 -9.87
N LYS A 20 -6.41 -3.94 -8.80
CA LYS A 20 -7.86 -3.78 -8.88
C LYS A 20 -8.22 -2.39 -9.44
N TRP A 21 -9.16 -2.37 -10.38
CA TRP A 21 -9.65 -1.13 -11.00
C TRP A 21 -10.13 -0.08 -9.98
N ASN A 22 -10.66 -0.53 -8.84
CA ASN A 22 -11.16 0.41 -7.84
C ASN A 22 -10.05 1.19 -7.14
N ILE A 23 -8.83 0.68 -7.10
CA ILE A 23 -7.64 1.42 -6.64
C ILE A 23 -7.40 2.62 -7.58
N LEU A 24 -7.39 2.39 -8.90
CA LEU A 24 -7.22 3.46 -9.88
C LEU A 24 -8.33 4.51 -9.77
N ARG A 25 -9.58 4.08 -9.55
CA ARG A 25 -10.71 4.98 -9.32
C ARG A 25 -10.55 5.77 -8.03
N GLY A 26 -10.06 5.13 -6.95
CA GLY A 26 -9.76 5.78 -5.66
C GLY A 26 -8.76 6.91 -5.82
N LEU A 27 -7.63 6.64 -6.47
CA LEU A 27 -6.61 7.64 -6.79
C LEU A 27 -7.18 8.78 -7.65
N ARG A 28 -7.94 8.43 -8.70
CA ARG A 28 -8.50 9.43 -9.61
C ARG A 28 -9.52 10.34 -8.94
N ARG A 29 -10.30 9.83 -7.98
CA ARG A 29 -11.22 10.63 -7.16
C ARG A 29 -10.50 11.66 -6.27
N GLN A 30 -9.22 11.44 -5.99
CA GLN A 30 -8.35 12.36 -5.24
C GLN A 30 -7.55 13.29 -6.17
N GLY A 31 -7.91 13.43 -7.45
CA GLY A 31 -7.21 14.32 -8.38
C GLY A 31 -5.84 13.80 -8.85
N MET A 32 -5.60 12.50 -8.77
CA MET A 32 -4.37 11.88 -9.21
C MET A 32 -4.53 11.27 -10.62
N GLN A 33 -3.65 11.63 -11.55
CA GLN A 33 -3.52 10.98 -12.85
C GLN A 33 -2.63 9.76 -12.68
N VAL A 34 -3.08 8.58 -13.13
CA VAL A 34 -2.36 7.33 -12.92
C VAL A 34 -1.83 6.78 -14.23
N THR A 35 -0.52 6.52 -14.25
CA THR A 35 0.15 5.71 -15.28
C THR A 35 0.44 4.35 -14.69
N VAL A 36 -0.15 3.30 -15.25
CA VAL A 36 0.08 1.92 -14.83
C VAL A 36 1.28 1.36 -15.57
N VAL A 37 2.21 0.75 -14.85
CA VAL A 37 3.41 0.13 -15.42
C VAL A 37 3.49 -1.36 -15.04
N PRO A 38 4.06 -2.22 -15.90
CA PRO A 38 4.25 -3.63 -15.60
C PRO A 38 5.08 -3.85 -14.32
N ALA A 39 4.83 -4.97 -13.63
CA ALA A 39 5.50 -5.35 -12.37
C ALA A 39 7.04 -5.34 -12.45
N LYS A 40 7.62 -5.62 -13.63
CA LYS A 40 9.08 -5.68 -13.87
C LYS A 40 9.69 -4.36 -14.33
N THR A 41 8.95 -3.26 -14.33
CA THR A 41 9.48 -1.95 -14.70
C THR A 41 10.56 -1.52 -13.72
N SER A 42 11.73 -1.13 -14.22
CA SER A 42 12.85 -0.72 -13.36
C SER A 42 12.56 0.62 -12.67
N ALA A 43 13.20 0.86 -11.52
CA ALA A 43 13.11 2.13 -10.81
C ALA A 43 13.54 3.31 -11.70
N ALA A 44 14.58 3.15 -12.50
CA ALA A 44 15.03 4.17 -13.43
C ALA A 44 13.97 4.55 -14.46
N ALA A 45 13.26 3.56 -15.03
CA ALA A 45 12.16 3.80 -15.97
C ALA A 45 10.97 4.51 -15.31
N VAL A 46 10.64 4.14 -14.05
CA VAL A 46 9.60 4.84 -13.27
C VAL A 46 10.00 6.29 -13.02
N LEU A 47 11.23 6.56 -12.57
CA LEU A 47 11.70 7.91 -12.30
C LEU A 47 11.77 8.78 -13.57
N ALA A 48 12.05 8.18 -14.73
CA ALA A 48 12.04 8.88 -16.02
C ALA A 48 10.64 9.45 -16.37
N LEU A 49 9.57 8.86 -15.84
CA LEU A 49 8.19 9.38 -15.99
C LEU A 49 7.92 10.61 -15.10
N LYS A 50 8.87 10.98 -14.22
CA LYS A 50 8.78 12.10 -13.27
C LYS A 50 7.48 12.06 -12.46
N PRO A 51 7.19 10.97 -11.73
CA PRO A 51 6.01 10.87 -10.91
C PRO A 51 6.10 11.75 -9.67
N ASP A 52 4.98 12.27 -9.20
CA ASP A 52 4.83 12.90 -7.89
C ASP A 52 4.72 11.85 -6.76
N GLY A 53 4.26 10.64 -7.09
CA GLY A 53 4.15 9.51 -6.16
C GLY A 53 4.12 8.17 -6.87
N VAL A 54 4.44 7.10 -6.15
CA VAL A 54 4.39 5.71 -6.64
C VAL A 54 3.42 4.89 -5.81
N LEU A 55 2.53 4.15 -6.47
CA LEU A 55 1.68 3.16 -5.86
C LEU A 55 2.22 1.75 -6.13
N LEU A 56 2.34 0.96 -5.08
CA LEU A 56 2.60 -0.49 -5.12
C LEU A 56 1.26 -1.20 -4.97
N SER A 57 0.76 -1.82 -6.04
CA SER A 57 -0.59 -2.37 -6.05
C SER A 57 -0.72 -3.67 -5.26
N ASN A 58 -1.95 -4.10 -5.08
CA ASN A 58 -2.28 -5.46 -4.69
C ASN A 58 -1.88 -6.48 -5.77
N GLY A 59 -1.85 -7.77 -5.40
CA GLY A 59 -1.58 -8.87 -6.33
C GLY A 59 -1.64 -10.23 -5.64
N PRO A 60 -1.66 -11.33 -6.41
CA PRO A 60 -1.86 -12.68 -5.88
C PRO A 60 -0.57 -13.43 -5.51
N ALA A 61 0.61 -12.83 -5.65
CA ALA A 61 1.88 -13.53 -5.53
C ALA A 61 2.34 -13.75 -4.07
N ASP A 62 3.27 -14.70 -3.89
CA ASP A 62 4.12 -14.74 -2.71
C ASP A 62 5.14 -13.57 -2.81
N PRO A 63 5.17 -12.64 -1.84
CA PRO A 63 6.05 -11.48 -1.91
C PRO A 63 7.54 -11.86 -1.95
N ALA A 64 7.94 -12.96 -1.30
CA ALA A 64 9.33 -13.44 -1.32
C ALA A 64 9.79 -13.95 -2.70
N ALA A 65 8.86 -14.32 -3.57
CA ALA A 65 9.15 -14.74 -4.95
C ALA A 65 9.34 -13.57 -5.93
N LEU A 66 9.27 -12.32 -5.47
CA LEU A 66 9.37 -11.11 -6.29
C LEU A 66 10.61 -10.25 -5.95
N PRO A 67 11.83 -10.81 -5.95
CA PRO A 67 13.03 -10.06 -5.56
C PRO A 67 13.30 -8.84 -6.45
N TYR A 68 12.90 -8.89 -7.73
CA TYR A 68 13.02 -7.78 -8.65
C TYR A 68 12.15 -6.57 -8.23
N ALA A 69 10.95 -6.80 -7.70
CA ALA A 69 10.09 -5.75 -7.20
C ALA A 69 10.67 -5.12 -5.93
N VAL A 70 11.15 -5.95 -5.01
CA VAL A 70 11.82 -5.48 -3.78
C VAL A 70 13.04 -4.62 -4.11
N ALA A 71 13.86 -5.02 -5.10
CA ALA A 71 15.01 -4.24 -5.56
C ALA A 71 14.58 -2.88 -6.12
N ALA A 72 13.59 -2.84 -7.00
CA ALA A 72 13.08 -1.60 -7.58
C ALA A 72 12.51 -0.66 -6.49
N ILE A 73 11.78 -1.20 -5.50
CA ILE A 73 11.25 -0.42 -4.39
C ILE A 73 12.38 0.19 -3.55
N ARG A 74 13.43 -0.56 -3.24
CA ARG A 74 14.62 -0.05 -2.52
C ARG A 74 15.27 1.10 -3.25
N GLU A 75 15.37 1.05 -4.57
CA GLU A 75 15.93 2.12 -5.39
C GLU A 75 15.03 3.37 -5.44
N LEU A 76 13.70 3.21 -5.27
CA LEU A 76 12.73 4.31 -5.26
C LEU A 76 12.59 4.97 -3.89
N LEU A 77 12.90 4.26 -2.79
CA LEU A 77 12.83 4.78 -1.43
C LEU A 77 13.70 6.05 -1.28
N GLY A 78 13.10 7.11 -0.72
CA GLY A 78 13.74 8.41 -0.57
C GLY A 78 13.77 9.29 -1.82
N LYS A 79 13.38 8.78 -2.99
CA LYS A 79 13.33 9.54 -4.24
C LYS A 79 11.93 10.02 -4.60
N VAL A 80 10.90 9.31 -4.16
CA VAL A 80 9.50 9.62 -4.46
C VAL A 80 8.60 9.09 -3.33
N PRO A 81 7.54 9.82 -2.95
CA PRO A 81 6.54 9.32 -1.99
C PRO A 81 5.89 8.03 -2.46
N MET A 82 5.64 7.09 -1.54
CA MET A 82 5.08 5.79 -1.88
C MET A 82 3.92 5.36 -0.99
N MET A 83 2.94 4.69 -1.60
CA MET A 83 1.88 3.96 -0.91
C MET A 83 1.86 2.50 -1.38
N GLY A 84 1.72 1.54 -0.46
CA GLY A 84 1.56 0.12 -0.77
C GLY A 84 0.20 -0.43 -0.31
N ILE A 85 -0.39 -1.32 -1.11
CA ILE A 85 -1.67 -1.99 -0.79
C ILE A 85 -1.49 -3.50 -0.93
N CYS A 86 -1.84 -4.26 0.12
CA CYS A 86 -1.84 -5.72 0.18
C CYS A 86 -0.45 -6.30 -0.21
N LEU A 87 -0.27 -6.87 -1.40
CA LEU A 87 1.04 -7.31 -1.87
C LEU A 87 2.07 -6.17 -1.86
N GLY A 88 1.66 -4.95 -2.25
CA GLY A 88 2.52 -3.76 -2.19
C GLY A 88 2.98 -3.41 -0.78
N HIS A 89 2.17 -3.66 0.25
CA HIS A 89 2.55 -3.54 1.65
C HIS A 89 3.63 -4.56 2.02
N GLN A 90 3.44 -5.81 1.64
CA GLN A 90 4.39 -6.89 1.92
C GLN A 90 5.75 -6.62 1.23
N LEU A 91 5.72 -6.17 -0.03
CA LEU A 91 6.92 -5.80 -0.79
C LEU A 91 7.64 -4.59 -0.17
N LEU A 92 6.91 -3.59 0.33
CA LEU A 92 7.50 -2.47 1.05
C LEU A 92 8.15 -2.94 2.36
N GLY A 93 7.49 -3.82 3.12
CA GLY A 93 8.06 -4.44 4.32
C GLY A 93 9.38 -5.16 4.04
N LEU A 94 9.45 -5.96 2.97
CA LEU A 94 10.68 -6.62 2.51
C LEU A 94 11.75 -5.62 2.07
N ALA A 95 11.37 -4.54 1.38
CA ALA A 95 12.31 -3.51 0.93
C ALA A 95 12.93 -2.76 2.12
N LEU A 96 12.18 -2.58 3.20
CA LEU A 96 12.64 -1.97 4.45
C LEU A 96 13.46 -2.93 5.35
N GLY A 97 13.67 -4.18 4.92
CA GLY A 97 14.51 -5.16 5.60
C GLY A 97 13.75 -6.16 6.47
N GLY A 98 12.43 -6.07 6.53
CA GLY A 98 11.58 -7.03 7.21
C GLY A 98 11.47 -8.36 6.47
N ARG A 99 10.72 -9.29 7.05
CA ARG A 99 10.36 -10.58 6.47
C ARG A 99 8.85 -10.73 6.40
N THR A 100 8.41 -11.61 5.51
CA THR A 100 7.01 -12.04 5.43
C THR A 100 6.90 -13.51 5.82
N TYR A 101 5.72 -13.89 6.29
CA TYR A 101 5.42 -15.29 6.61
C TYR A 101 4.01 -15.63 6.12
N ARG A 102 3.78 -16.93 5.90
CA ARG A 102 2.48 -17.43 5.50
C ARG A 102 1.59 -17.62 6.72
N LEU A 103 0.41 -17.03 6.68
CA LEU A 103 -0.64 -17.25 7.67
C LEU A 103 -1.20 -18.66 7.52
N LYS A 104 -1.61 -19.26 8.64
CA LYS A 104 -2.18 -20.62 8.65
C LYS A 104 -3.45 -20.74 7.80
N PHE A 105 -4.32 -19.72 7.89
CA PHE A 105 -5.62 -19.68 7.18
C PHE A 105 -5.75 -18.49 6.21
N GLY A 106 -4.84 -17.53 6.27
CA GLY A 106 -4.99 -16.25 5.59
C GLY A 106 -6.08 -15.37 6.19
N HIS A 107 -6.20 -14.16 5.66
CA HIS A 107 -7.32 -13.27 5.96
C HIS A 107 -8.17 -13.09 4.72
N HIS A 108 -9.43 -13.52 4.81
CA HIS A 108 -10.40 -13.50 3.72
C HIS A 108 -11.74 -13.01 4.23
N GLY A 109 -12.31 -11.98 3.60
CA GLY A 109 -13.61 -11.43 3.97
C GLY A 109 -13.60 -9.91 4.12
N CYS A 110 -14.77 -9.36 4.45
CA CYS A 110 -14.98 -7.91 4.52
C CYS A 110 -15.37 -7.46 5.95
N ASN A 111 -14.94 -8.18 6.96
CA ASN A 111 -15.37 -8.01 8.35
C ASN A 111 -14.20 -8.07 9.35
N HIS A 112 -12.97 -7.80 8.90
CA HIS A 112 -11.81 -7.81 9.78
C HIS A 112 -11.64 -6.43 10.43
N PRO A 113 -11.67 -6.36 11.78
CA PRO A 113 -11.41 -5.12 12.52
C PRO A 113 -9.91 -4.83 12.56
N VAL A 114 -9.53 -3.65 12.10
CA VAL A 114 -8.15 -3.17 12.11
C VAL A 114 -8.09 -1.88 12.91
N MET A 115 -7.17 -1.82 13.87
CA MET A 115 -6.92 -0.64 14.69
C MET A 115 -5.81 0.22 14.08
N ASP A 116 -6.08 1.51 13.91
CA ASP A 116 -5.06 2.54 13.75
C ASP A 116 -4.48 2.86 15.12
N LEU A 117 -3.19 2.55 15.32
CA LEU A 117 -2.51 2.70 16.61
C LEU A 117 -2.28 4.16 17.00
N ALA A 118 -2.20 5.07 16.04
CA ALA A 118 -2.00 6.49 16.32
C ALA A 118 -3.31 7.19 16.66
N ALA A 119 -4.38 6.90 15.92
CA ALA A 119 -5.70 7.49 16.13
C ALA A 119 -6.52 6.78 17.21
N GLY A 120 -6.20 5.52 17.53
CA GLY A 120 -6.99 4.68 18.45
C GLY A 120 -8.36 4.31 17.87
N THR A 121 -8.55 4.40 16.56
CA THR A 121 -9.81 4.12 15.88
C THR A 121 -9.78 2.76 15.20
N VAL A 122 -10.96 2.13 15.10
CA VAL A 122 -11.12 0.82 14.45
C VAL A 122 -11.89 1.00 13.15
N ALA A 123 -11.33 0.45 12.06
CA ALA A 123 -12.00 0.33 10.77
C ALA A 123 -12.36 -1.14 10.50
N ILE A 124 -13.52 -1.38 9.92
CA ILE A 124 -13.84 -2.71 9.36
C ILE A 124 -13.29 -2.77 7.94
N THR A 125 -12.47 -3.78 7.68
CA THR A 125 -11.66 -3.84 6.47
C THR A 125 -11.99 -5.05 5.59
N SER A 126 -11.69 -4.88 4.30
CA SER A 126 -11.70 -5.96 3.32
C SER A 126 -10.32 -6.58 3.22
N GLN A 127 -10.25 -7.90 3.37
CA GLN A 127 -9.02 -8.68 3.42
C GLN A 127 -9.05 -9.81 2.38
N ASN A 128 -7.94 -10.02 1.70
CA ASN A 128 -7.74 -11.16 0.79
C ASN A 128 -6.24 -11.43 0.61
N HIS A 129 -5.61 -12.00 1.64
CA HIS A 129 -4.18 -12.32 1.60
C HIS A 129 -3.83 -13.55 2.44
N ASN A 130 -2.74 -14.22 2.06
CA ASN A 130 -2.20 -15.40 2.75
C ASN A 130 -0.88 -15.14 3.45
N PHE A 131 -0.28 -13.97 3.27
CA PHE A 131 0.99 -13.58 3.86
C PHE A 131 0.82 -12.31 4.69
N ALA A 132 1.66 -12.17 5.72
CA ALA A 132 1.75 -10.97 6.55
C ALA A 132 3.21 -10.59 6.77
N VAL A 133 3.45 -9.33 7.10
CA VAL A 133 4.77 -8.83 7.51
C VAL A 133 5.02 -9.23 8.96
N ALA A 134 6.18 -9.81 9.24
CA ALA A 134 6.60 -10.23 10.57
C ALA A 134 7.10 -9.00 11.37
N ALA A 135 6.31 -8.56 12.36
CA ALA A 135 6.58 -7.34 13.13
C ALA A 135 7.97 -7.34 13.78
N GLU A 136 8.38 -8.47 14.34
CA GLU A 136 9.65 -8.65 15.04
C GLU A 136 10.89 -8.54 14.15
N THR A 137 10.69 -8.51 12.83
CA THR A 137 11.78 -8.37 11.84
C THR A 137 11.95 -6.93 11.36
N LEU A 138 11.01 -6.05 11.69
CA LEU A 138 11.09 -4.64 11.34
C LEU A 138 11.99 -3.90 12.34
N ASP A 139 12.92 -3.10 11.81
CA ASP A 139 13.74 -2.22 12.62
C ASP A 139 12.89 -1.05 13.13
N ALA A 140 12.55 -1.05 14.42
CA ALA A 140 11.75 -0.01 15.05
C ALA A 140 12.38 1.39 14.99
N ALA A 141 13.69 1.51 14.74
CA ALA A 141 14.32 2.81 14.50
C ALA A 141 13.95 3.39 13.12
N ARG A 142 13.53 2.56 12.17
CA ARG A 142 13.28 2.92 10.77
C ARG A 142 11.81 2.81 10.35
N VAL A 143 11.04 1.96 11.02
CA VAL A 143 9.66 1.61 10.62
C VAL A 143 8.74 1.65 11.83
N ASP A 144 7.61 2.35 11.69
CA ASP A 144 6.48 2.26 12.61
C ASP A 144 5.49 1.22 12.10
N VAL A 145 5.03 0.33 12.98
CA VAL A 145 3.77 -0.40 12.78
C VAL A 145 2.65 0.57 13.09
N THR A 146 1.78 0.82 12.12
CA THR A 146 0.70 1.81 12.23
C THR A 146 -0.67 1.21 12.45
N HIS A 147 -0.87 -0.01 11.97
CA HIS A 147 -2.16 -0.70 12.07
C HIS A 147 -1.95 -2.17 12.45
N ILE A 148 -2.87 -2.71 13.24
CA ILE A 148 -2.91 -4.12 13.65
C ILE A 148 -4.31 -4.70 13.47
N ASN A 149 -4.38 -5.98 13.13
CA ASN A 149 -5.61 -6.75 13.12
C ASN A 149 -6.01 -7.09 14.56
N LEU A 150 -7.25 -6.79 14.94
CA LEU A 150 -7.71 -7.06 16.31
C LEU A 150 -8.02 -8.54 16.58
N ASN A 151 -8.16 -9.37 15.53
CA ASN A 151 -8.42 -10.79 15.69
C ASN A 151 -7.17 -11.57 16.13
N ASP A 152 -5.98 -11.23 15.59
CA ASP A 152 -4.77 -12.03 15.76
C ASP A 152 -3.48 -11.21 15.91
N GLN A 153 -3.59 -9.88 16.00
CA GLN A 153 -2.49 -8.93 16.20
C GLN A 153 -1.47 -8.89 15.05
N THR A 154 -1.82 -9.39 13.87
CA THR A 154 -0.96 -9.29 12.69
C THR A 154 -0.79 -7.83 12.26
N VAL A 155 0.36 -7.54 11.63
CA VAL A 155 0.66 -6.21 11.07
C VAL A 155 -0.25 -5.92 9.89
N GLU A 156 -0.99 -4.82 9.98
CA GLU A 156 -1.93 -4.37 8.97
C GLU A 156 -1.53 -3.03 8.31
N GLY A 157 -0.49 -2.40 8.84
CA GLY A 157 0.05 -1.17 8.25
C GLY A 157 1.43 -0.83 8.80
N ILE A 158 2.25 -0.23 7.94
CA ILE A 158 3.58 0.27 8.29
C ILE A 158 3.83 1.65 7.68
N ARG A 159 4.71 2.41 8.33
CA ARG A 159 5.21 3.70 7.83
C ARG A 159 6.72 3.75 7.98
N CYS A 160 7.42 4.20 6.93
CA CYS A 160 8.83 4.49 7.00
C CYS A 160 9.06 5.84 7.72
N LYS A 161 10.02 5.88 8.66
CA LYS A 161 10.36 7.10 9.42
C LYS A 161 11.26 8.04 8.62
N ALA A 162 12.14 7.48 7.79
CA ALA A 162 13.14 8.25 7.05
C ALA A 162 12.64 8.81 5.72
N PHE A 163 11.60 8.21 5.14
CA PHE A 163 11.11 8.56 3.81
C PHE A 163 9.58 8.64 3.79
N PRO A 164 8.98 9.45 2.91
CA PRO A 164 7.53 9.55 2.78
C PRO A 164 6.96 8.26 2.13
N ALA A 165 6.83 7.21 2.91
CA ALA A 165 6.29 5.93 2.48
C ALA A 165 5.46 5.28 3.58
N PHE A 166 4.25 4.80 3.22
CA PHE A 166 3.41 4.00 4.10
C PHE A 166 2.66 2.92 3.30
N SER A 167 2.12 1.96 4.01
CA SER A 167 1.35 0.90 3.35
C SER A 167 0.37 0.24 4.31
N VAL A 168 -0.66 -0.38 3.73
CA VAL A 168 -1.68 -1.16 4.44
C VAL A 168 -1.85 -2.54 3.82
N GLN A 169 -2.09 -3.54 4.66
CA GLN A 169 -2.28 -4.93 4.25
C GLN A 169 -3.67 -5.18 3.67
N TYR A 170 -4.67 -4.47 4.16
CA TYR A 170 -6.06 -4.55 3.72
C TYR A 170 -6.33 -3.72 2.46
N HIS A 171 -7.56 -3.82 1.94
CA HIS A 171 -7.99 -3.21 0.69
C HIS A 171 -8.81 -1.93 0.93
N PRO A 172 -8.20 -0.72 0.92
CA PRO A 172 -8.92 0.54 1.14
C PRO A 172 -9.87 0.90 0.00
N GLU A 173 -9.69 0.27 -1.15
CA GLU A 173 -10.55 0.46 -2.31
C GLU A 173 -11.86 -0.29 -2.22
N ALA A 174 -12.02 -1.20 -1.24
CA ALA A 174 -13.17 -2.08 -1.10
C ALA A 174 -13.53 -2.86 -2.38
N CYS A 175 -14.83 -3.03 -2.70
CA CYS A 175 -15.31 -3.75 -3.86
C CYS A 175 -14.82 -5.21 -3.96
N PRO A 176 -15.39 -6.08 -3.10
CA PRO A 176 -16.42 -5.81 -2.09
C PRO A 176 -15.84 -5.24 -0.78
N GLY A 177 -16.72 -4.77 0.09
CA GLY A 177 -16.44 -4.43 1.47
C GLY A 177 -16.80 -3.01 1.89
N PRO A 178 -16.58 -2.68 3.17
CA PRO A 178 -16.83 -1.36 3.74
C PRO A 178 -15.86 -0.31 3.20
N HIS A 179 -16.25 0.95 3.30
CA HIS A 179 -15.47 2.10 2.80
C HIS A 179 -14.72 2.86 3.90
N ASP A 180 -14.63 2.31 5.11
CA ASP A 180 -14.00 2.93 6.27
C ASP A 180 -12.55 3.36 6.00
N ALA A 181 -11.84 2.58 5.17
CA ALA A 181 -10.45 2.82 4.80
C ALA A 181 -10.25 3.75 3.59
N ALA A 182 -11.32 4.22 2.95
CA ALA A 182 -11.23 5.11 1.77
C ALA A 182 -10.40 6.40 2.02
N PRO A 183 -10.35 6.99 3.23
CA PRO A 183 -9.50 8.15 3.53
C PRO A 183 -8.00 7.94 3.28
N LEU A 184 -7.51 6.70 3.20
CA LEU A 184 -6.08 6.42 2.91
C LEU A 184 -5.61 6.96 1.56
N PHE A 185 -6.49 7.04 0.55
CA PHE A 185 -6.15 7.69 -0.72
C PHE A 185 -5.94 9.20 -0.56
N GLN A 186 -6.71 9.85 0.31
CA GLN A 186 -6.50 11.26 0.66
C GLN A 186 -5.20 11.44 1.45
N GLN A 187 -4.90 10.52 2.37
CA GLN A 187 -3.64 10.52 3.11
C GLN A 187 -2.44 10.39 2.16
N PHE A 188 -2.53 9.55 1.13
CA PHE A 188 -1.47 9.44 0.13
C PHE A 188 -1.29 10.76 -0.64
N ARG A 189 -2.38 11.41 -1.04
CA ARG A 189 -2.31 12.74 -1.64
C ARG A 189 -1.63 13.77 -0.73
N ALA A 190 -2.00 13.79 0.55
CA ALA A 190 -1.39 14.69 1.54
C ALA A 190 0.10 14.39 1.81
N LEU A 191 0.52 13.11 1.70
CA LEU A 191 1.93 12.73 1.79
C LEU A 191 2.77 13.30 0.64
N ILE A 192 2.17 13.45 -0.55
CA ILE A 192 2.84 13.99 -1.75
C ILE A 192 2.90 15.52 -1.70
N ARG A 193 1.82 16.15 -1.27
CA ARG A 193 1.70 17.60 -1.10
C ARG A 193 1.17 17.91 0.29
N PRO A 194 2.06 18.06 1.27
CA PRO A 194 1.69 18.44 2.64
C PRO A 194 1.11 19.86 2.75
#